data_c29c43199aec8b92538f8f90892e0be1
#
_entry.id   c29c43199aec8b92538f8f90892e0be1
#
_cell.length_a   1.000
_cell.length_b   1.000
_cell.length_c   1.000
_cell.angle_alpha   90.00
_cell.angle_beta   90.00
_cell.angle_gamma   90.00
#
_symmetry.space_group_name_H-M   'P 1'
#
loop_
_entity.id
_entity.type
_entity.pdbx_description
1 polymer ?
#
loop_
_entity_poly.entity_id
_entity_poly.type
_entity_poly.pdbx_seq_one_letter_code
_entity_poly.pdbx_strand_id
1 'polypeptide(L)'
;MIEIANLEKTFEQPGGEQVHALRGIDLSLPEGQFLTVIGSNGSGKSTILNAIAGVFLPDSGTIRIGTTDVTRLAEHQRAGLIGRVFQDPFKGSCPTLTVAENMRMAELRGLPRGLRRGLDRTALARYRTLLASLGMRLEGRLEASMGTLSGGQRQAITLLMATLRRPQLLLLDEHTAALDPRAAEQVMRVTESVVREHKLTAFMVTHSMEQAVQYGDRTVMMHRGNVIADLEGDERRGVSEADLLTRFAELRYTAEMRFTSELTTPAAT
;
A
#
# COMPACT_ATOMS: atom_id res chain seq x y z
N MET A 1 -2.40 3.93 14.63
CA MET A 1 -1.16 4.72 14.46
C MET A 1 -0.05 3.79 14.01
N ILE A 2 0.74 4.22 13.03
CA ILE A 2 1.92 3.49 12.53
C ILE A 2 3.13 4.36 12.83
N GLU A 3 4.20 3.77 13.33
CA GLU A 3 5.46 4.46 13.62
C GLU A 3 6.61 3.71 12.97
N ILE A 4 7.40 4.43 12.21
CA ILE A 4 8.64 3.97 11.59
C ILE A 4 9.74 4.89 12.08
N ALA A 5 10.80 4.34 12.66
CA ALA A 5 11.91 5.12 13.18
C ALA A 5 13.25 4.58 12.66
N ASN A 6 14.02 5.47 12.06
CA ASN A 6 15.37 5.25 11.52
C ASN A 6 15.46 3.95 10.67
N LEU A 7 14.50 3.75 9.75
CA LEU A 7 14.41 2.52 8.98
C LEU A 7 15.43 2.49 7.85
N GLU A 8 16.28 1.48 7.87
CA GLU A 8 17.31 1.27 6.85
C GLU A 8 17.19 -0.08 6.16
N LYS A 9 17.50 -0.09 4.86
CA LYS A 9 17.58 -1.32 4.08
C LYS A 9 18.57 -1.19 2.94
N THR A 10 19.51 -2.12 2.89
CA THR A 10 20.47 -2.30 1.81
C THR A 10 20.24 -3.65 1.15
N PHE A 11 20.32 -3.70 -0.15
CA PHE A 11 20.30 -4.93 -0.95
C PHE A 11 21.62 -5.10 -1.67
N GLU A 12 22.12 -6.33 -1.72
CA GLU A 12 23.24 -6.72 -2.56
C GLU A 12 22.75 -7.09 -3.96
N GLN A 13 23.35 -6.51 -4.99
CA GLN A 13 23.08 -6.87 -6.38
C GLN A 13 24.04 -7.97 -6.87
N PRO A 14 23.66 -8.73 -7.91
CA PRO A 14 24.59 -9.60 -8.60
C PRO A 14 25.80 -8.80 -9.09
N GLY A 15 27.00 -9.10 -8.55
CA GLY A 15 28.20 -8.31 -8.82
C GLY A 15 28.81 -7.62 -7.59
N GLY A 16 28.13 -7.71 -6.42
CA GLY A 16 28.64 -7.19 -5.13
C GLY A 16 28.36 -5.72 -4.90
N GLU A 17 27.67 -5.04 -5.81
CA GLU A 17 27.23 -3.66 -5.60
C GLU A 17 26.11 -3.61 -4.55
N GLN A 18 26.24 -2.67 -3.60
CA GLN A 18 25.22 -2.43 -2.57
C GLN A 18 24.29 -1.28 -2.95
N VAL A 19 22.98 -1.53 -2.86
CA VAL A 19 21.96 -0.51 -3.05
C VAL A 19 21.30 -0.19 -1.72
N HIS A 20 21.57 1.00 -1.19
CA HIS A 20 20.89 1.53 -0.01
C HIS A 20 19.48 2.00 -0.39
N ALA A 21 18.52 1.10 -0.28
CA ALA A 21 17.15 1.33 -0.72
C ALA A 21 16.31 2.15 0.28
N LEU A 22 16.64 2.12 1.58
CA LEU A 22 16.10 2.99 2.63
C LEU A 22 17.28 3.51 3.47
N ARG A 23 17.24 4.81 3.80
CA ARG A 23 18.36 5.53 4.40
C ARG A 23 17.89 6.30 5.65
N GLY A 24 17.53 5.58 6.73
CA GLY A 24 17.08 6.18 7.97
C GLY A 24 15.72 6.88 7.83
N ILE A 25 14.70 6.15 7.36
CA ILE A 25 13.35 6.71 7.21
C ILE A 25 12.67 6.84 8.56
N ASP A 26 12.22 8.06 8.87
CA ASP A 26 11.31 8.36 9.96
C ASP A 26 9.93 8.72 9.39
N LEU A 27 8.88 8.03 9.83
CA LEU A 27 7.52 8.28 9.38
C LEU A 27 6.52 7.87 10.45
N SER A 28 5.66 8.79 10.83
CA SER A 28 4.51 8.54 11.71
C SER A 28 3.23 8.71 10.91
N LEU A 29 2.29 7.75 11.03
CA LEU A 29 0.99 7.78 10.36
C LEU A 29 -0.10 7.62 11.42
N PRO A 30 -0.84 8.69 11.76
CA PRO A 30 -1.96 8.65 12.68
C PRO A 30 -3.06 7.67 12.25
N GLU A 31 -3.84 7.20 13.21
CA GLU A 31 -4.98 6.32 12.93
C GLU A 31 -6.03 7.06 12.08
N GLY A 32 -6.53 6.38 11.08
CA GLY A 32 -7.53 6.91 10.15
C GLY A 32 -6.98 7.86 9.08
N GLN A 33 -5.67 8.16 9.06
CA GLN A 33 -5.06 8.99 8.03
C GLN A 33 -4.81 8.17 6.76
N PHE A 34 -5.05 8.79 5.61
CA PHE A 34 -4.74 8.23 4.31
C PHE A 34 -3.50 8.92 3.73
N LEU A 35 -2.36 8.23 3.78
CA LEU A 35 -1.08 8.69 3.25
C LEU A 35 -0.89 8.24 1.81
N THR A 36 -0.48 9.15 0.93
CA THR A 36 0.04 8.85 -0.41
C THR A 36 1.55 9.01 -0.45
N VAL A 37 2.25 8.05 -1.04
CA VAL A 37 3.70 8.07 -1.20
C VAL A 37 4.04 8.07 -2.68
N ILE A 38 4.73 9.11 -3.12
CA ILE A 38 5.16 9.32 -4.51
C ILE A 38 6.68 9.38 -4.61
N GLY A 39 7.20 9.25 -5.82
CA GLY A 39 8.64 9.33 -6.08
C GLY A 39 9.00 8.62 -7.38
N SER A 40 10.21 8.86 -7.87
CA SER A 40 10.75 8.20 -9.07
C SER A 40 10.94 6.68 -8.88
N ASN A 41 11.15 5.97 -9.98
CA ASN A 41 11.55 4.56 -9.91
C ASN A 41 12.86 4.43 -9.14
N GLY A 42 12.95 3.40 -8.27
CA GLY A 42 14.11 3.21 -7.41
C GLY A 42 14.20 4.16 -6.20
N SER A 43 13.18 5.00 -5.93
CA SER A 43 13.20 5.91 -4.78
C SER A 43 13.01 5.23 -3.42
N GLY A 44 12.64 3.94 -3.36
CA GLY A 44 12.41 3.20 -2.12
C GLY A 44 10.94 2.97 -1.75
N LYS A 45 9.97 3.44 -2.54
CA LYS A 45 8.52 3.32 -2.24
C LYS A 45 8.06 1.88 -2.00
N SER A 46 8.33 0.98 -2.94
CA SER A 46 7.97 -0.43 -2.79
C SER A 46 8.81 -1.11 -1.71
N THR A 47 10.02 -0.60 -1.45
CA THR A 47 10.88 -1.11 -0.36
C THR A 47 10.28 -0.80 1.00
N ILE A 48 9.87 0.45 1.27
CA ILE A 48 9.23 0.79 2.55
C ILE A 48 7.91 0.04 2.73
N LEU A 49 7.07 -0.07 1.68
CA LEU A 49 5.84 -0.82 1.73
C LEU A 49 6.09 -2.31 2.05
N ASN A 50 7.09 -2.94 1.41
CA ASN A 50 7.47 -4.33 1.64
C ASN A 50 8.10 -4.53 3.02
N ALA A 51 8.87 -3.57 3.56
CA ALA A 51 9.38 -3.58 4.92
C ALA A 51 8.24 -3.56 5.95
N ILE A 52 7.24 -2.68 5.75
CA ILE A 52 6.03 -2.63 6.59
C ILE A 52 5.25 -3.93 6.50
N ALA A 53 5.10 -4.50 5.31
CA ALA A 53 4.40 -5.77 5.09
C ALA A 53 5.14 -6.98 5.70
N GLY A 54 6.47 -6.88 5.95
CA GLY A 54 7.30 -7.97 6.48
C GLY A 54 7.76 -8.98 5.43
N VAL A 55 7.81 -8.56 4.16
CA VAL A 55 8.36 -9.36 3.06
C VAL A 55 9.84 -9.65 3.27
N PHE A 56 10.55 -8.72 3.88
CA PHE A 56 11.91 -8.85 4.39
C PHE A 56 12.05 -8.06 5.69
N LEU A 57 13.11 -8.34 6.44
CA LEU A 57 13.42 -7.60 7.66
C LEU A 57 14.30 -6.39 7.31
N PRO A 58 14.10 -5.24 7.97
CA PRO A 58 15.01 -4.11 7.86
C PRO A 58 16.39 -4.46 8.47
N ASP A 59 17.42 -3.74 8.04
CA ASP A 59 18.77 -3.90 8.58
C ASP A 59 18.88 -3.18 9.92
N SER A 60 18.30 -1.98 10.03
CA SER A 60 18.18 -1.22 11.27
C SER A 60 16.83 -0.49 11.36
N GLY A 61 16.57 0.14 12.50
CA GLY A 61 15.34 0.87 12.78
C GLY A 61 14.21 -0.02 13.31
N THR A 62 13.02 0.59 13.48
CA THR A 62 11.84 -0.07 14.05
C THR A 62 10.58 0.25 13.28
N ILE A 63 9.62 -0.71 13.28
CA ILE A 63 8.28 -0.56 12.71
C ILE A 63 7.26 -1.00 13.77
N ARG A 64 6.33 -0.11 14.14
CA ARG A 64 5.24 -0.39 15.06
C ARG A 64 3.88 -0.16 14.39
N ILE A 65 2.93 -1.05 14.66
CA ILE A 65 1.54 -0.94 14.21
C ILE A 65 0.65 -1.00 15.47
N GLY A 66 0.00 0.11 15.78
CA GLY A 66 -0.67 0.29 17.07
C GLY A 66 0.32 0.15 18.23
N THR A 67 0.05 -0.79 19.12
CA THR A 67 0.93 -1.11 20.27
C THR A 67 1.93 -2.21 19.96
N THR A 68 1.86 -2.83 18.78
CA THR A 68 2.66 -4.01 18.42
C THR A 68 3.93 -3.60 17.67
N ASP A 69 5.10 -3.97 18.19
CA ASP A 69 6.34 -3.94 17.43
C ASP A 69 6.34 -5.10 16.43
N VAL A 70 6.37 -4.76 15.14
CA VAL A 70 6.36 -5.74 14.05
C VAL A 70 7.70 -5.88 13.37
N THR A 71 8.73 -5.17 13.81
CA THR A 71 10.03 -5.05 13.15
C THR A 71 10.62 -6.41 12.75
N ARG A 72 10.55 -7.38 13.65
CA ARG A 72 11.12 -8.73 13.44
C ARG A 72 10.06 -9.79 13.10
N LEU A 73 8.80 -9.40 12.91
CA LEU A 73 7.74 -10.33 12.54
C LEU A 73 7.75 -10.60 11.03
N ALA A 74 7.60 -11.85 10.64
CA ALA A 74 7.44 -12.25 9.25
C ALA A 74 6.05 -11.83 8.70
N GLU A 75 5.90 -11.77 7.37
CA GLU A 75 4.68 -11.32 6.69
C GLU A 75 3.40 -12.03 7.21
N HIS A 76 3.45 -13.36 7.36
CA HIS A 76 2.29 -14.14 7.84
C HIS A 76 1.88 -13.79 9.28
N GLN A 77 2.82 -13.36 10.13
CA GLN A 77 2.54 -12.94 11.51
C GLN A 77 1.88 -11.55 11.55
N ARG A 78 2.17 -10.69 10.56
CA ARG A 78 1.54 -9.37 10.40
C ARG A 78 0.18 -9.44 9.69
N ALA A 79 -0.17 -10.58 9.08
CA ALA A 79 -1.38 -10.74 8.27
C ALA A 79 -2.69 -10.45 9.01
N GLY A 80 -2.73 -10.53 10.33
CA GLY A 80 -3.87 -10.12 11.16
C GLY A 80 -4.02 -8.61 11.31
N LEU A 81 -2.93 -7.85 11.16
CA LEU A 81 -2.87 -6.40 11.36
C LEU A 81 -2.98 -5.63 10.05
N ILE A 82 -2.46 -6.21 8.95
CA ILE A 82 -2.28 -5.55 7.66
C ILE A 82 -3.22 -6.15 6.61
N GLY A 83 -3.93 -5.28 5.89
CA GLY A 83 -4.55 -5.57 4.60
C GLY A 83 -3.60 -5.12 3.48
N ARG A 84 -3.44 -5.91 2.43
CA ARG A 84 -2.59 -5.53 1.29
C ARG A 84 -3.31 -5.73 -0.03
N VAL A 85 -3.22 -4.73 -0.90
CA VAL A 85 -3.66 -4.79 -2.30
C VAL A 85 -2.43 -4.58 -3.18
N PHE A 86 -2.22 -5.49 -4.12
CA PHE A 86 -1.03 -5.52 -4.97
C PHE A 86 -1.28 -4.78 -6.30
N GLN A 87 -0.20 -4.38 -6.96
CA GLN A 87 -0.22 -3.80 -8.30
C GLN A 87 -0.82 -4.76 -9.33
N ASP A 88 -0.41 -6.03 -9.28
CA ASP A 88 -0.95 -7.07 -10.15
C ASP A 88 -2.27 -7.59 -9.55
N PRO A 89 -3.42 -7.43 -10.26
CA PRO A 89 -4.72 -7.91 -9.78
C PRO A 89 -4.80 -9.43 -9.56
N PHE A 90 -3.86 -10.21 -10.08
CA PHE A 90 -3.78 -11.65 -9.85
C PHE A 90 -3.12 -12.01 -8.52
N LYS A 91 -2.24 -11.13 -8.01
CA LYS A 91 -1.66 -11.29 -6.68
C LYS A 91 -2.72 -11.00 -5.61
N GLY A 92 -2.72 -11.75 -4.53
CA GLY A 92 -3.70 -11.60 -3.45
C GLY A 92 -5.03 -12.32 -3.70
N SER A 93 -5.21 -13.02 -4.83
CA SER A 93 -6.38 -13.85 -5.13
C SER A 93 -5.99 -15.20 -5.75
N CYS A 94 -6.89 -16.18 -5.65
CA CYS A 94 -6.73 -17.47 -6.32
C CYS A 94 -7.64 -17.47 -7.57
N PRO A 95 -7.09 -17.39 -8.80
CA PRO A 95 -7.89 -17.27 -10.02
C PRO A 95 -8.82 -18.47 -10.30
N THR A 96 -8.45 -19.66 -9.84
CA THR A 96 -9.21 -20.90 -10.05
C THR A 96 -10.37 -21.08 -9.07
N LEU A 97 -10.36 -20.38 -7.95
CA LEU A 97 -11.43 -20.38 -6.97
C LEU A 97 -12.53 -19.36 -7.33
N THR A 98 -13.74 -19.62 -6.85
CA THR A 98 -14.84 -18.66 -6.96
C THR A 98 -14.60 -17.39 -6.17
N VAL A 99 -15.33 -16.32 -6.48
CA VAL A 99 -15.31 -15.06 -5.71
C VAL A 99 -15.65 -15.32 -4.24
N ALA A 100 -16.69 -16.14 -3.97
CA ALA A 100 -17.09 -16.49 -2.62
C ALA A 100 -16.00 -17.22 -1.83
N GLU A 101 -15.29 -18.16 -2.46
CA GLU A 101 -14.18 -18.89 -1.84
C GLU A 101 -12.99 -17.96 -1.54
N ASN A 102 -12.63 -17.10 -2.48
CA ASN A 102 -11.60 -16.08 -2.26
C ASN A 102 -11.95 -15.16 -1.09
N MET A 103 -13.17 -14.63 -1.03
CA MET A 103 -13.65 -13.81 0.08
C MET A 103 -13.60 -14.58 1.41
N ARG A 104 -13.98 -15.87 1.39
CA ARG A 104 -13.93 -16.70 2.59
C ARG A 104 -12.51 -16.93 3.08
N MET A 105 -11.56 -17.18 2.19
CA MET A 105 -10.14 -17.30 2.55
C MET A 105 -9.62 -16.02 3.18
N ALA A 106 -9.95 -14.87 2.60
CA ALA A 106 -9.56 -13.56 3.14
C ALA A 106 -10.17 -13.30 4.53
N GLU A 107 -11.42 -13.67 4.74
CA GLU A 107 -12.12 -13.54 6.02
C GLU A 107 -11.50 -14.40 7.12
N LEU A 108 -10.96 -15.57 6.76
CA LEU A 108 -10.30 -16.47 7.71
C LEU A 108 -8.83 -16.12 7.98
N ARG A 109 -8.31 -15.06 7.37
CA ARG A 109 -6.92 -14.61 7.57
C ARG A 109 -6.64 -14.32 9.02
N GLY A 110 -5.55 -14.90 9.57
CA GLY A 110 -5.14 -14.72 10.96
C GLY A 110 -6.04 -15.39 12.00
N LEU A 111 -7.00 -16.22 11.59
CA LEU A 111 -7.82 -17.02 12.51
C LEU A 111 -7.34 -18.48 12.56
N PRO A 112 -7.51 -19.15 13.73
CA PRO A 112 -7.34 -20.59 13.82
C PRO A 112 -8.28 -21.30 12.85
N ARG A 113 -7.76 -22.25 12.10
CA ARG A 113 -8.55 -23.06 11.15
C ARG A 113 -9.09 -24.29 11.85
N GLY A 114 -10.40 -24.48 11.80
CA GLY A 114 -11.10 -25.67 12.31
C GLY A 114 -11.86 -26.38 11.20
N LEU A 115 -12.40 -27.57 11.51
CA LEU A 115 -13.30 -28.34 10.64
C LEU A 115 -14.72 -27.72 10.65
N ARG A 116 -14.86 -26.56 10.00
CA ARG A 116 -16.17 -25.90 9.80
C ARG A 116 -16.48 -25.84 8.31
N ARG A 117 -17.80 -25.79 7.97
CA ARG A 117 -18.21 -25.53 6.57
C ARG A 117 -17.58 -24.22 6.09
N GLY A 118 -16.90 -24.30 4.94
CA GLY A 118 -16.20 -23.16 4.37
C GLY A 118 -17.14 -22.00 4.06
N LEU A 119 -18.25 -22.29 3.34
CA LEU A 119 -19.26 -21.32 2.96
C LEU A 119 -20.62 -21.78 3.48
N ASP A 120 -21.35 -20.90 4.15
CA ASP A 120 -22.73 -21.08 4.55
C ASP A 120 -23.61 -19.98 3.90
N ARG A 121 -24.94 -20.14 4.02
CA ARG A 121 -25.90 -19.19 3.43
C ARG A 121 -25.75 -17.77 4.00
N THR A 122 -25.39 -17.65 5.26
CA THR A 122 -25.20 -16.35 5.95
C THR A 122 -23.97 -15.62 5.39
N ALA A 123 -22.84 -16.32 5.21
CA ALA A 123 -21.64 -15.77 4.59
C ALA A 123 -21.90 -15.31 3.15
N LEU A 124 -22.59 -16.14 2.35
CA LEU A 124 -22.94 -15.81 0.96
C LEU A 124 -23.84 -14.58 0.86
N ALA A 125 -24.86 -14.47 1.74
CA ALA A 125 -25.73 -13.30 1.78
C ALA A 125 -24.95 -12.02 2.12
N ARG A 126 -24.07 -12.09 3.12
CA ARG A 126 -23.19 -10.96 3.51
C ARG A 126 -22.23 -10.58 2.38
N TYR A 127 -21.59 -11.54 1.71
CA TYR A 127 -20.70 -11.25 0.59
C TYR A 127 -21.43 -10.61 -0.58
N ARG A 128 -22.69 -11.03 -0.86
CA ARG A 128 -23.51 -10.39 -1.88
C ARG A 128 -23.77 -8.90 -1.57
N THR A 129 -24.10 -8.59 -0.33
CA THR A 129 -24.29 -7.18 0.11
C THR A 129 -22.99 -6.37 -0.05
N LEU A 130 -21.85 -6.94 0.37
CA LEU A 130 -20.55 -6.27 0.25
C LEU A 130 -20.14 -6.07 -1.21
N LEU A 131 -20.41 -7.02 -2.10
CA LEU A 131 -20.14 -6.87 -3.53
C LEU A 131 -21.05 -5.82 -4.18
N ALA A 132 -22.31 -5.73 -3.72
CA ALA A 132 -23.25 -4.71 -4.20
C ALA A 132 -22.77 -3.28 -3.82
N SER A 133 -22.17 -3.08 -2.64
CA SER A 133 -21.65 -1.77 -2.23
C SER A 133 -20.52 -1.24 -3.11
N LEU A 134 -19.81 -2.11 -3.87
CA LEU A 134 -18.80 -1.70 -4.83
C LEU A 134 -19.36 -0.97 -6.06
N GLY A 135 -20.67 -1.05 -6.33
CA GLY A 135 -21.31 -0.40 -7.47
C GLY A 135 -20.86 -0.95 -8.86
N MET A 136 -20.28 -2.16 -8.89
CA MET A 136 -19.70 -2.77 -10.10
C MET A 136 -20.48 -3.98 -10.64
N ARG A 137 -21.73 -4.17 -10.20
CA ARG A 137 -22.60 -5.30 -10.56
C ARG A 137 -21.97 -6.67 -10.29
N LEU A 138 -21.30 -6.78 -9.13
CA LEU A 138 -20.57 -7.99 -8.72
C LEU A 138 -21.37 -8.90 -7.80
N GLU A 139 -22.52 -8.45 -7.29
CA GLU A 139 -23.40 -9.17 -6.36
C GLU A 139 -23.93 -10.50 -6.93
N GLY A 140 -24.05 -10.60 -8.24
CA GLY A 140 -24.43 -11.82 -8.96
C GLY A 140 -23.25 -12.73 -9.33
N ARG A 141 -22.00 -12.37 -8.97
CA ARG A 141 -20.79 -13.06 -9.42
C ARG A 141 -20.13 -13.95 -8.37
N LEU A 142 -20.80 -14.24 -7.27
CA LEU A 142 -20.22 -15.03 -6.16
C LEU A 142 -19.69 -16.41 -6.58
N GLU A 143 -20.37 -17.07 -7.51
CA GLU A 143 -20.00 -18.40 -8.02
C GLU A 143 -19.08 -18.34 -9.25
N ALA A 144 -18.84 -17.15 -9.80
CA ALA A 144 -17.91 -16.98 -10.90
C ALA A 144 -16.46 -17.22 -10.43
N SER A 145 -15.64 -17.87 -11.27
CA SER A 145 -14.20 -17.97 -11.02
C SER A 145 -13.57 -16.58 -11.02
N MET A 146 -12.72 -16.31 -10.03
CA MET A 146 -12.00 -15.04 -9.90
C MET A 146 -11.20 -14.69 -11.16
N GLY A 147 -10.69 -15.71 -11.87
CA GLY A 147 -9.94 -15.57 -13.12
C GLY A 147 -10.75 -15.05 -14.29
N THR A 148 -12.09 -15.15 -14.27
CA THR A 148 -12.98 -14.70 -15.36
C THR A 148 -13.38 -13.23 -15.26
N LEU A 149 -13.01 -12.55 -14.18
CA LEU A 149 -13.33 -11.14 -13.96
C LEU A 149 -12.34 -10.20 -14.69
N SER A 150 -12.82 -9.00 -15.05
CA SER A 150 -11.92 -7.96 -15.56
C SER A 150 -10.90 -7.53 -14.50
N GLY A 151 -9.79 -6.91 -14.91
CA GLY A 151 -8.76 -6.42 -13.99
C GLY A 151 -9.34 -5.50 -12.91
N GLY A 152 -10.15 -4.52 -13.29
CA GLY A 152 -10.80 -3.60 -12.34
C GLY A 152 -11.78 -4.28 -11.38
N GLN A 153 -12.59 -5.22 -11.88
CA GLN A 153 -13.49 -5.99 -11.03
C GLN A 153 -12.72 -6.83 -10.00
N ARG A 154 -11.66 -7.50 -10.45
CA ARG A 154 -10.80 -8.29 -9.57
C ARG A 154 -10.11 -7.41 -8.53
N GLN A 155 -9.60 -6.24 -8.93
CA GLN A 155 -8.95 -5.30 -8.03
C GLN A 155 -9.91 -4.78 -6.96
N ALA A 156 -11.14 -4.44 -7.32
CA ALA A 156 -12.15 -4.03 -6.36
C ALA A 156 -12.50 -5.15 -5.35
N ILE A 157 -12.55 -6.41 -5.81
CA ILE A 157 -12.77 -7.55 -4.91
C ILE A 157 -11.55 -7.78 -4.01
N THR A 158 -10.31 -7.67 -4.52
CA THR A 158 -9.11 -7.82 -3.67
C THR A 158 -9.02 -6.72 -2.62
N LEU A 159 -9.43 -5.49 -2.94
CA LEU A 159 -9.56 -4.42 -1.96
C LEU A 159 -10.59 -4.78 -0.87
N LEU A 160 -11.77 -5.25 -1.27
CA LEU A 160 -12.78 -5.71 -0.32
C LEU A 160 -12.25 -6.85 0.56
N MET A 161 -11.57 -7.83 -0.04
CA MET A 161 -10.94 -8.94 0.69
C MET A 161 -9.89 -8.45 1.69
N ALA A 162 -9.07 -7.45 1.33
CA ALA A 162 -8.06 -6.86 2.21
C ALA A 162 -8.70 -6.17 3.44
N THR A 163 -9.93 -5.67 3.30
CA THR A 163 -10.63 -4.87 4.32
C THR A 163 -11.72 -5.63 5.09
N LEU A 164 -12.07 -6.87 4.69
CA LEU A 164 -13.11 -7.71 5.35
C LEU A 164 -12.92 -7.82 6.87
N ARG A 165 -11.71 -7.79 7.37
CA ARG A 165 -11.35 -7.90 8.78
C ARG A 165 -10.85 -6.61 9.40
N ARG A 166 -11.20 -5.46 8.82
CA ARG A 166 -10.78 -4.13 9.31
C ARG A 166 -9.32 -4.13 9.78
N PRO A 167 -8.35 -4.13 8.85
CA PRO A 167 -6.94 -4.10 9.22
C PRO A 167 -6.61 -2.81 9.97
N GLN A 168 -5.58 -2.84 10.81
CA GLN A 168 -5.03 -1.62 11.42
C GLN A 168 -4.29 -0.75 10.39
N LEU A 169 -3.79 -1.37 9.32
CA LEU A 169 -3.14 -0.71 8.21
C LEU A 169 -3.52 -1.35 6.88
N LEU A 170 -3.97 -0.54 5.92
CA LEU A 170 -4.20 -0.94 4.55
C LEU A 170 -3.03 -0.47 3.68
N LEU A 171 -2.31 -1.42 3.07
CA LEU A 171 -1.23 -1.16 2.12
C LEU A 171 -1.76 -1.28 0.69
N LEU A 172 -1.56 -0.24 -0.11
CA LEU A 172 -2.00 -0.12 -1.50
C LEU A 172 -0.75 0.09 -2.38
N ASP A 173 -0.33 -0.95 -3.11
CA ASP A 173 0.90 -0.96 -3.89
C ASP A 173 0.59 -0.72 -5.36
N GLU A 174 0.59 0.53 -5.82
CA GLU A 174 0.29 0.94 -7.21
C GLU A 174 -0.92 0.20 -7.80
N HIS A 175 -1.94 -0.03 -6.99
CA HIS A 175 -3.02 -0.99 -7.22
C HIS A 175 -3.96 -0.66 -8.40
N THR A 176 -3.72 0.45 -9.09
CA THR A 176 -4.47 0.84 -10.30
C THR A 176 -3.59 0.90 -11.55
N ALA A 177 -2.27 0.74 -11.41
CA ALA A 177 -1.33 0.96 -12.51
C ALA A 177 -1.48 -0.03 -13.69
N ALA A 178 -1.96 -1.24 -13.42
CA ALA A 178 -2.17 -2.29 -14.43
C ALA A 178 -3.58 -2.25 -15.08
N LEU A 179 -4.39 -1.22 -14.77
CA LEU A 179 -5.77 -1.09 -15.23
C LEU A 179 -5.88 -0.05 -16.35
N ASP A 180 -6.93 -0.18 -17.18
CA ASP A 180 -7.30 0.89 -18.09
C ASP A 180 -7.78 2.13 -17.30
N PRO A 181 -7.72 3.36 -17.87
CA PRO A 181 -7.99 4.60 -17.13
C PRO A 181 -9.37 4.65 -16.46
N ARG A 182 -10.40 4.11 -17.14
CA ARG A 182 -11.77 4.10 -16.61
C ARG A 182 -11.92 3.14 -15.42
N ALA A 183 -11.32 1.96 -15.52
CA ALA A 183 -11.28 0.99 -14.42
C ALA A 183 -10.44 1.50 -13.25
N ALA A 184 -9.30 2.13 -13.51
CA ALA A 184 -8.43 2.74 -12.50
C ALA A 184 -9.17 3.80 -11.68
N GLU A 185 -9.86 4.72 -12.35
CA GLU A 185 -10.67 5.76 -11.69
C GLU A 185 -11.80 5.14 -10.84
N GLN A 186 -12.49 4.11 -11.36
CA GLN A 186 -13.54 3.42 -10.60
C GLN A 186 -12.98 2.72 -9.36
N VAL A 187 -11.86 2.03 -9.47
CA VAL A 187 -11.20 1.37 -8.33
C VAL A 187 -10.72 2.39 -7.30
N MET A 188 -10.19 3.55 -7.73
CA MET A 188 -9.79 4.61 -6.82
C MET A 188 -10.96 5.19 -6.04
N ARG A 189 -12.12 5.44 -6.70
CA ARG A 189 -13.34 5.88 -6.00
C ARG A 189 -13.80 4.87 -4.96
N VAL A 190 -13.79 3.58 -5.30
CA VAL A 190 -14.12 2.50 -4.35
C VAL A 190 -13.11 2.47 -3.20
N THR A 191 -11.81 2.64 -3.48
CA THR A 191 -10.75 2.69 -2.47
C THR A 191 -11.01 3.82 -1.48
N GLU A 192 -11.26 5.02 -1.98
CA GLU A 192 -11.54 6.19 -1.13
C GLU A 192 -12.80 5.97 -0.27
N SER A 193 -13.89 5.50 -0.88
CA SER A 193 -15.14 5.21 -0.16
C SER A 193 -14.91 4.22 0.99
N VAL A 194 -14.21 3.11 0.73
CA VAL A 194 -13.92 2.07 1.73
C VAL A 194 -13.02 2.62 2.84
N VAL A 195 -11.97 3.37 2.50
CA VAL A 195 -11.06 3.97 3.48
C VAL A 195 -11.80 4.96 4.38
N ARG A 196 -12.62 5.85 3.80
CA ARG A 196 -13.37 6.88 4.54
C ARG A 196 -14.48 6.29 5.40
N GLU A 197 -15.31 5.39 4.85
CA GLU A 197 -16.43 4.77 5.55
C GLU A 197 -15.97 3.97 6.78
N HIS A 198 -14.87 3.23 6.62
CA HIS A 198 -14.33 2.41 7.70
C HIS A 198 -13.25 3.11 8.54
N LYS A 199 -12.92 4.37 8.24
CA LYS A 199 -11.85 5.14 8.89
C LYS A 199 -10.54 4.36 8.97
N LEU A 200 -10.14 3.74 7.85
CA LEU A 200 -8.94 2.93 7.80
C LEU A 200 -7.70 3.82 7.75
N THR A 201 -6.64 3.41 8.44
CA THR A 201 -5.30 3.94 8.19
C THR A 201 -4.80 3.32 6.90
N ALA A 202 -4.50 4.14 5.89
CA ALA A 202 -4.09 3.66 4.58
C ALA A 202 -2.74 4.25 4.15
N PHE A 203 -1.89 3.40 3.58
CA PHE A 203 -0.59 3.75 3.01
C PHE A 203 -0.61 3.36 1.54
N MET A 204 -0.70 4.32 0.65
CA MET A 204 -0.77 4.11 -0.79
C MET A 204 0.51 4.57 -1.48
N VAL A 205 1.13 3.65 -2.21
CA VAL A 205 2.21 3.96 -3.15
C VAL A 205 1.60 4.20 -4.53
N THR A 206 1.95 5.29 -5.17
CA THR A 206 1.56 5.58 -6.55
C THR A 206 2.66 6.34 -7.30
N HIS A 207 2.70 6.20 -8.62
CA HIS A 207 3.52 7.03 -9.50
C HIS A 207 2.71 8.17 -10.15
N SER A 208 1.37 8.18 -9.97
CA SER A 208 0.49 9.22 -10.49
C SER A 208 0.43 10.42 -9.54
N MET A 209 0.91 11.56 -10.02
CA MET A 209 0.82 12.84 -9.30
C MET A 209 -0.64 13.27 -9.15
N GLU A 210 -1.48 13.02 -10.16
CA GLU A 210 -2.91 13.25 -10.11
C GLU A 210 -3.57 12.52 -8.94
N GLN A 211 -3.29 11.22 -8.80
CA GLN A 211 -3.81 10.44 -7.67
C GLN A 211 -3.30 10.97 -6.33
N ALA A 212 -2.04 11.39 -6.24
CA ALA A 212 -1.49 11.95 -5.01
C ALA A 212 -2.12 13.29 -4.63
N VAL A 213 -2.53 14.09 -5.59
CA VAL A 213 -3.29 15.35 -5.35
C VAL A 213 -4.73 15.06 -4.96
N GLN A 214 -5.38 14.13 -5.67
CA GLN A 214 -6.82 13.90 -5.54
C GLN A 214 -7.16 13.10 -4.27
N TYR A 215 -6.34 12.12 -3.91
CA TYR A 215 -6.62 11.17 -2.83
C TYR A 215 -5.66 11.34 -1.65
N GLY A 216 -6.10 10.89 -0.47
CA GLY A 216 -5.32 10.94 0.76
C GLY A 216 -5.34 12.28 1.48
N ASP A 217 -4.88 12.29 2.71
CA ASP A 217 -4.84 13.45 3.61
C ASP A 217 -3.43 14.06 3.70
N ARG A 218 -2.41 13.26 3.35
CA ARG A 218 -0.99 13.58 3.43
C ARG A 218 -0.26 12.97 2.24
N THR A 219 0.75 13.68 1.74
CA THR A 219 1.56 13.22 0.62
C THR A 219 3.04 13.29 0.99
N VAL A 220 3.71 12.15 0.92
CA VAL A 220 5.15 12.02 1.13
C VAL A 220 5.84 11.81 -0.21
N MET A 221 6.93 12.55 -0.45
CA MET A 221 7.79 12.39 -1.61
C MET A 221 9.08 11.67 -1.24
N MET A 222 9.40 10.61 -1.99
CA MET A 222 10.63 9.84 -1.78
C MET A 222 11.59 9.98 -2.94
N HIS A 223 12.88 10.07 -2.63
CA HIS A 223 13.98 10.06 -3.61
C HIS A 223 15.19 9.35 -3.04
N ARG A 224 15.76 8.37 -3.78
CA ARG A 224 16.98 7.62 -3.41
C ARG A 224 17.01 7.12 -1.96
N GLY A 225 15.90 6.56 -1.50
CA GLY A 225 15.80 6.00 -0.16
C GLY A 225 15.53 7.00 0.96
N ASN A 226 15.31 8.28 0.65
CA ASN A 226 15.01 9.33 1.62
C ASN A 226 13.61 9.91 1.40
N VAL A 227 13.01 10.43 2.46
CA VAL A 227 11.87 11.35 2.40
C VAL A 227 12.42 12.75 2.09
N ILE A 228 11.96 13.35 0.98
CA ILE A 228 12.41 14.69 0.56
C ILE A 228 11.34 15.75 0.75
N ALA A 229 10.08 15.36 0.90
CA ALA A 229 8.98 16.24 1.26
C ALA A 229 7.89 15.46 1.99
N ASP A 230 7.16 16.17 2.84
CA ASP A 230 6.05 15.67 3.62
C ASP A 230 5.00 16.78 3.69
N LEU A 231 3.89 16.62 2.96
CA LEU A 231 2.86 17.63 2.77
C LEU A 231 1.58 17.20 3.48
N GLU A 232 1.15 17.99 4.46
CA GLU A 232 -0.06 17.73 5.25
C GLU A 232 -0.84 19.05 5.48
N GLY A 233 -2.12 18.94 5.79
CA GLY A 233 -2.95 20.08 6.16
C GLY A 233 -2.99 21.18 5.08
N ASP A 234 -2.66 22.41 5.46
CA ASP A 234 -2.73 23.57 4.58
C ASP A 234 -1.68 23.56 3.46
N GLU A 235 -0.51 22.93 3.71
CA GLU A 235 0.52 22.77 2.69
C GLU A 235 0.10 21.86 1.54
N ARG A 236 -0.84 20.94 1.80
CA ARG A 236 -1.41 20.04 0.79
C ARG A 236 -2.66 20.61 0.13
N ARG A 237 -3.42 21.46 0.85
CA ARG A 237 -4.65 22.05 0.31
C ARG A 237 -4.35 22.98 -0.86
N GLY A 238 -5.06 22.78 -1.98
CA GLY A 238 -4.91 23.63 -3.17
C GLY A 238 -3.65 23.37 -3.99
N VAL A 239 -2.82 22.37 -3.62
CA VAL A 239 -1.69 21.98 -4.45
C VAL A 239 -2.21 21.29 -5.72
N SER A 240 -1.80 21.79 -6.88
CA SER A 240 -2.11 21.18 -8.17
C SER A 240 -1.08 20.10 -8.53
N GLU A 241 -1.39 19.29 -9.53
CA GLU A 241 -0.42 18.33 -10.09
C GLU A 241 0.85 19.04 -10.58
N ALA A 242 0.71 20.20 -11.24
CA ALA A 242 1.84 20.98 -11.72
C ALA A 242 2.73 21.50 -10.57
N ASP A 243 2.12 21.89 -9.44
CA ASP A 243 2.87 22.31 -8.24
C ASP A 243 3.64 21.14 -7.64
N LEU A 244 3.03 19.95 -7.55
CA LEU A 244 3.73 18.74 -7.08
C LEU A 244 4.91 18.37 -7.98
N LEU A 245 4.72 18.43 -9.30
CA LEU A 245 5.78 18.14 -10.28
C LEU A 245 6.94 19.13 -10.15
N THR A 246 6.65 20.42 -10.04
CA THR A 246 7.66 21.47 -9.86
C THR A 246 8.41 21.27 -8.55
N ARG A 247 7.71 21.12 -7.43
CA ARG A 247 8.30 20.87 -6.11
C ARG A 247 9.16 19.61 -6.10
N PHE A 248 8.68 18.53 -6.74
CA PHE A 248 9.43 17.29 -6.83
C PHE A 248 10.73 17.47 -7.63
N ALA A 249 10.69 18.21 -8.75
CA ALA A 249 11.87 18.47 -9.55
C ALA A 249 12.92 19.31 -8.79
N GLU A 250 12.51 20.37 -8.09
CA GLU A 250 13.38 21.21 -7.28
C GLU A 250 14.03 20.47 -6.11
N LEU A 251 13.21 19.72 -5.35
CA LEU A 251 13.69 18.96 -4.20
C LEU A 251 14.61 17.81 -4.62
N ARG A 252 14.30 17.15 -5.74
CA ARG A 252 15.17 16.13 -6.32
C ARG A 252 16.52 16.71 -6.72
N TYR A 253 16.53 17.85 -7.41
CA TYR A 253 17.77 18.53 -7.78
C TYR A 253 18.62 18.90 -6.54
N THR A 254 17.99 19.46 -5.51
CA THR A 254 18.65 19.82 -4.26
C THR A 254 19.22 18.58 -3.55
N ALA A 255 18.47 17.48 -3.50
CA ALA A 255 18.90 16.22 -2.91
C ALA A 255 20.08 15.60 -3.69
N GLU A 256 20.06 15.67 -5.04
CA GLU A 256 21.17 15.21 -5.88
C GLU A 256 22.44 16.00 -5.66
N MET A 257 22.36 17.32 -5.52
CA MET A 257 23.51 18.20 -5.24
C MET A 257 24.13 17.88 -3.87
N ARG A 258 23.33 17.68 -2.83
CA ARG A 258 23.82 17.27 -1.50
C ARG A 258 24.53 15.92 -1.55
N PHE A 259 23.94 14.94 -2.19
CA PHE A 259 24.52 13.61 -2.33
C PHE A 259 25.88 13.62 -3.06
N THR A 260 26.02 14.45 -4.10
CA THR A 260 27.29 14.63 -4.83
C THR A 260 28.34 15.30 -3.96
N SER A 261 27.97 16.28 -3.13
CA SER A 261 28.90 16.96 -2.21
C SER A 261 29.42 16.04 -1.10
N GLU A 262 28.59 15.15 -0.58
CA GLU A 262 29.01 14.15 0.42
C GLU A 262 30.00 13.13 -0.12
N LEU A 263 29.87 12.73 -1.39
CA LEU A 263 30.81 11.81 -2.06
C LEU A 263 32.14 12.46 -2.41
N THR A 264 32.20 13.79 -2.52
CA THR A 264 33.42 14.55 -2.88
C THR A 264 34.19 15.08 -1.68
N THR A 265 33.66 14.96 -0.46
CA THR A 265 34.37 15.36 0.77
C THR A 265 35.28 14.20 1.18
N PRO A 266 36.63 14.31 1.09
CA PRO A 266 37.51 13.25 1.55
C PRO A 266 37.33 13.07 3.05
N ALA A 267 37.23 11.81 3.49
CA ALA A 267 37.24 11.46 4.91
C ALA A 267 38.46 12.15 5.57
N ALA A 268 38.18 13.04 6.52
CA ALA A 268 39.21 13.62 7.33
C ALA A 268 39.88 12.48 8.12
N THR A 269 41.14 12.21 7.79
CA THR A 269 42.04 11.27 8.49
C THR A 269 42.28 11.68 9.93
#